data_db9b5367563a63d434227add04deb338
#
_entry.id   db9b5367563a63d434227add04deb338
#
_cell.length_a   1.000
_cell.length_b   1.000
_cell.length_c   1.000
_cell.angle_alpha   90.00
_cell.angle_beta   90.00
_cell.angle_gamma   90.00
#
_symmetry.space_group_name_H-M   'P 1'
#
loop_
_entity.id
_entity.type
_entity.pdbx_description
1 polymer ?
#
loop_
_entity_poly.entity_id
_entity_poly.type
_entity_poly.pdbx_seq_one_letter_code
_entity_poly.pdbx_strand_id
1 'polypeptide(L)'
;MRIAISGTHCIGKSTLIGEFLRTHAEFVHEPEPYIVLVEDFGEEFGAEPSVEDFYRQLEFNVERLRLHAPGERVIYERCPIDFLAYIAVLDSGAIEPALGLVSESINQLDRIVYLPLADDDEMDVEFPKLRKAVDGRLSAIYREDAFGLVSASGIEVVEATGSTEERLRSIGF
;
A
#
# COMPACT_ATOMS: atom_id res chain seq x y z
N MET A 1 -0.73 2.45 -17.31
CA MET A 1 -0.65 3.23 -16.07
C MET A 1 -0.88 2.31 -14.89
N ARG A 2 0.04 2.27 -13.95
CA ARG A 2 0.04 1.39 -12.77
C ARG A 2 -0.07 2.25 -11.52
N ILE A 3 -1.20 2.12 -10.82
CA ILE A 3 -1.55 2.95 -9.66
C ILE A 3 -1.64 2.06 -8.44
N ALA A 4 -1.07 2.47 -7.31
CA ALA A 4 -1.27 1.79 -6.06
C ALA A 4 -2.07 2.65 -5.07
N ILE A 5 -3.02 2.04 -4.38
CA ILE A 5 -3.75 2.66 -3.27
C ILE A 5 -3.10 2.23 -1.97
N SER A 6 -2.41 3.15 -1.34
CA SER A 6 -1.63 2.96 -0.12
C SER A 6 -2.34 3.49 1.12
N GLY A 7 -2.05 2.89 2.25
CA GLY A 7 -2.60 3.28 3.55
C GLY A 7 -2.75 2.10 4.49
N THR A 8 -3.04 2.36 5.75
CA THR A 8 -3.18 1.33 6.79
C THR A 8 -4.36 0.40 6.54
N HIS A 9 -4.50 -0.67 7.33
CA HIS A 9 -5.69 -1.52 7.28
C HIS A 9 -6.96 -0.72 7.66
N CYS A 10 -8.11 -1.13 7.11
CA CYS A 10 -9.41 -0.53 7.36
C CYS A 10 -9.52 0.98 7.06
N ILE A 11 -8.71 1.52 6.13
CA ILE A 11 -8.78 2.93 5.70
C ILE A 11 -9.70 3.17 4.51
N GLY A 12 -10.31 2.11 3.97
CA GLY A 12 -11.24 2.18 2.84
C GLY A 12 -10.60 2.02 1.45
N LYS A 13 -9.41 1.40 1.36
CA LYS A 13 -8.75 1.13 0.07
C LYS A 13 -9.62 0.32 -0.89
N SER A 14 -10.11 -0.84 -0.45
CA SER A 14 -10.95 -1.74 -1.27
C SER A 14 -12.24 -1.06 -1.74
N THR A 15 -12.85 -0.23 -0.87
CA THR A 15 -14.04 0.57 -1.22
C THR A 15 -13.71 1.57 -2.31
N LEU A 16 -12.60 2.30 -2.18
CA LEU A 16 -12.16 3.28 -3.16
C LEU A 16 -11.83 2.63 -4.52
N ILE A 17 -11.13 1.49 -4.50
CA ILE A 17 -10.82 0.71 -5.70
C ILE A 17 -12.10 0.21 -6.37
N GLY A 18 -13.05 -0.33 -5.59
CA GLY A 18 -14.32 -0.80 -6.13
C GLY A 18 -15.10 0.30 -6.83
N GLU A 19 -15.18 1.49 -6.23
CA GLU A 19 -15.84 2.64 -6.87
C GLU A 19 -15.07 3.14 -8.10
N PHE A 20 -13.74 3.16 -8.07
CA PHE A 20 -12.92 3.51 -9.22
C PHE A 20 -13.18 2.57 -10.42
N LEU A 21 -13.20 1.27 -10.19
CA LEU A 21 -13.40 0.27 -11.24
C LEU A 21 -14.79 0.29 -11.87
N ARG A 22 -15.79 0.86 -11.21
CA ARG A 22 -17.13 1.04 -11.80
C ARG A 22 -17.12 1.95 -13.03
N THR A 23 -16.20 2.88 -13.08
CA THR A 23 -16.05 3.85 -14.18
C THR A 23 -14.81 3.61 -15.03
N HIS A 24 -13.87 2.79 -14.57
CA HIS A 24 -12.59 2.50 -15.21
C HIS A 24 -12.39 0.97 -15.34
N ALA A 25 -13.35 0.31 -15.99
CA ALA A 25 -13.35 -1.16 -16.17
C ALA A 25 -12.17 -1.70 -17.01
N GLU A 26 -11.41 -0.82 -17.63
CA GLU A 26 -10.18 -1.14 -18.36
C GLU A 26 -8.96 -1.38 -17.46
N PHE A 27 -9.06 -1.11 -16.15
CA PHE A 27 -8.00 -1.42 -15.20
C PHE A 27 -8.12 -2.84 -14.67
N VAL A 28 -7.01 -3.56 -14.63
CA VAL A 28 -6.88 -4.82 -13.91
C VAL A 28 -6.74 -4.50 -12.42
N HIS A 29 -7.49 -5.18 -11.58
CA HIS A 29 -7.37 -5.09 -10.12
C HIS A 29 -6.39 -6.14 -9.61
N GLU A 30 -5.37 -5.69 -8.88
CA GLU A 30 -4.50 -6.52 -8.07
C GLU A 30 -4.91 -6.38 -6.60
N PRO A 31 -5.58 -7.42 -6.02
CA PRO A 31 -6.09 -7.37 -4.66
C PRO A 31 -4.99 -7.32 -3.61
N GLU A 32 -5.37 -7.05 -2.37
CA GLU A 32 -4.45 -7.05 -1.23
C GLU A 32 -3.69 -8.37 -1.13
N PRO A 33 -2.35 -8.36 -1.07
CA PRO A 33 -1.51 -9.56 -0.98
C PRO A 33 -1.95 -10.58 0.07
N TYR A 34 -2.33 -10.11 1.26
CA TYR A 34 -2.83 -10.98 2.32
C TYR A 34 -4.01 -11.86 1.85
N ILE A 35 -5.00 -11.25 1.21
CA ILE A 35 -6.21 -11.95 0.74
C ILE A 35 -5.85 -13.03 -0.28
N VAL A 36 -5.02 -12.68 -1.27
CA VAL A 36 -4.62 -13.63 -2.32
C VAL A 36 -3.79 -14.79 -1.75
N LEU A 37 -2.84 -14.50 -0.86
CA LEU A 37 -2.00 -15.53 -0.22
C LEU A 37 -2.84 -16.51 0.60
N VAL A 38 -3.85 -16.04 1.34
CA VAL A 38 -4.75 -16.88 2.13
C VAL A 38 -5.74 -17.65 1.25
N GLU A 39 -6.46 -16.95 0.35
CA GLU A 39 -7.59 -17.54 -0.38
C GLU A 39 -7.15 -18.40 -1.57
N ASP A 40 -6.15 -17.95 -2.33
CA ASP A 40 -5.73 -18.62 -3.56
C ASP A 40 -4.55 -19.59 -3.34
N PHE A 41 -3.65 -19.26 -2.39
CA PHE A 41 -2.47 -20.09 -2.12
C PHE A 41 -2.58 -20.91 -0.85
N GLY A 42 -3.59 -20.67 0.02
CA GLY A 42 -3.80 -21.40 1.25
C GLY A 42 -2.73 -21.15 2.31
N GLU A 43 -2.04 -20.00 2.24
CA GLU A 43 -1.06 -19.62 3.25
C GLU A 43 -1.75 -19.28 4.57
N GLU A 44 -1.12 -19.66 5.68
CA GLU A 44 -1.60 -19.35 7.04
C GLU A 44 -0.71 -18.28 7.65
N PHE A 45 -1.31 -17.21 8.16
CA PHE A 45 -0.64 -16.15 8.90
C PHE A 45 -0.95 -16.25 10.39
N GLY A 46 -0.02 -15.76 11.22
CA GLY A 46 -0.21 -15.78 12.68
C GLY A 46 -1.40 -14.90 13.12
N ALA A 47 -1.93 -15.20 14.32
CA ALA A 47 -2.97 -14.36 14.93
C ALA A 47 -2.46 -12.96 15.31
N GLU A 48 -1.16 -12.84 15.57
CA GLU A 48 -0.50 -11.56 15.86
C GLU A 48 0.35 -11.15 14.66
N PRO A 49 0.32 -9.87 14.27
CA PRO A 49 1.13 -9.35 13.17
C PRO A 49 2.62 -9.57 13.39
N SER A 50 3.33 -10.13 12.42
CA SER A 50 4.77 -10.40 12.50
C SER A 50 5.55 -9.76 11.35
N VAL A 51 6.86 -9.58 11.54
CA VAL A 51 7.77 -9.10 10.50
C VAL A 51 7.79 -10.07 9.32
N GLU A 52 7.80 -11.36 9.60
CA GLU A 52 7.83 -12.43 8.60
C GLU A 52 6.59 -12.39 7.71
N ASP A 53 5.41 -12.19 8.30
CA ASP A 53 4.14 -12.12 7.57
C ASP A 53 4.12 -10.90 6.62
N PHE A 54 4.60 -9.75 7.08
CA PHE A 54 4.67 -8.57 6.21
C PHE A 54 5.79 -8.65 5.18
N TYR A 55 6.89 -9.32 5.50
CA TYR A 55 7.95 -9.56 4.52
C TYR A 55 7.46 -10.49 3.40
N ARG A 56 6.74 -11.55 3.74
CA ARG A 56 6.12 -12.46 2.76
C ARG A 56 5.13 -11.73 1.84
N GLN A 57 4.31 -10.85 2.40
CA GLN A 57 3.38 -10.03 1.64
C GLN A 57 4.12 -9.02 0.74
N LEU A 58 5.23 -8.44 1.21
CA LEU A 58 6.10 -7.56 0.42
C LEU A 58 6.67 -8.30 -0.80
N GLU A 59 7.25 -9.47 -0.60
CA GLU A 59 7.80 -10.27 -1.70
C GLU A 59 6.72 -10.56 -2.75
N PHE A 60 5.55 -11.01 -2.31
CA PHE A 60 4.42 -11.28 -3.21
C PHE A 60 3.96 -10.01 -3.96
N ASN A 61 3.87 -8.88 -3.27
CA ASN A 61 3.50 -7.61 -3.91
C ASN A 61 4.51 -7.21 -4.99
N VAL A 62 5.81 -7.36 -4.72
CA VAL A 62 6.89 -7.10 -5.69
C VAL A 62 6.82 -8.05 -6.89
N GLU A 63 6.52 -9.33 -6.67
CA GLU A 63 6.29 -10.29 -7.75
C GLU A 63 5.13 -9.87 -8.64
N ARG A 64 4.00 -9.44 -8.06
CA ARG A 64 2.83 -8.95 -8.79
C ARG A 64 3.13 -7.70 -9.62
N LEU A 65 3.93 -6.77 -9.09
CA LEU A 65 4.39 -5.61 -9.86
C LEU A 65 5.17 -6.01 -11.11
N ARG A 66 5.99 -7.07 -11.03
CA ARG A 66 6.82 -7.55 -12.14
C ARG A 66 6.03 -8.30 -13.23
N LEU A 67 4.83 -8.80 -12.91
CA LEU A 67 3.98 -9.52 -13.88
C LEU A 67 3.38 -8.58 -14.94
N HIS A 68 3.20 -7.31 -14.61
CA HIS A 68 2.56 -6.34 -15.48
C HIS A 68 3.57 -5.52 -16.26
N ALA A 69 3.39 -5.46 -17.60
CA ALA A 69 4.26 -4.71 -18.48
C ALA A 69 4.06 -3.17 -18.33
N PRO A 70 5.08 -2.36 -18.64
CA PRO A 70 4.92 -0.92 -18.76
C PRO A 70 3.80 -0.56 -19.75
N GLY A 71 2.90 0.34 -19.32
CA GLY A 71 1.77 0.78 -20.14
C GLY A 71 0.46 0.06 -19.86
N GLU A 72 0.47 -1.10 -19.21
CA GLU A 72 -0.76 -1.74 -18.76
C GLU A 72 -1.49 -0.84 -17.73
N ARG A 73 -2.82 -0.99 -17.68
CA ARG A 73 -3.66 -0.29 -16.70
C ARG A 73 -3.96 -1.22 -15.54
N VAL A 74 -3.31 -0.95 -14.41
CA VAL A 74 -3.42 -1.79 -13.22
C VAL A 74 -3.63 -0.92 -12.00
N ILE A 75 -4.53 -1.31 -11.13
CA ILE A 75 -4.72 -0.72 -9.81
C ILE A 75 -4.43 -1.76 -8.74
N TYR A 76 -3.44 -1.45 -7.88
CA TYR A 76 -2.98 -2.33 -6.82
C TYR A 76 -3.59 -1.90 -5.48
N GLU A 77 -4.08 -2.86 -4.71
CA GLU A 77 -4.37 -2.64 -3.31
C GLU A 77 -3.10 -2.89 -2.49
N ARG A 78 -2.53 -1.83 -1.93
CA ARG A 78 -1.20 -1.69 -1.33
C ARG A 78 -0.05 -1.59 -2.33
N CYS A 79 1.05 -1.07 -1.84
CA CYS A 79 2.33 -1.02 -2.54
C CYS A 79 3.47 -1.48 -1.62
N PRO A 80 4.68 -1.68 -2.13
CA PRO A 80 5.83 -2.11 -1.32
C PRO A 80 6.10 -1.24 -0.07
N ILE A 81 5.82 0.07 -0.15
CA ILE A 81 6.01 1.00 0.98
C ILE A 81 5.09 0.68 2.15
N ASP A 82 3.86 0.19 1.90
CA ASP A 82 2.94 -0.19 2.98
C ASP A 82 3.57 -1.26 3.88
N PHE A 83 4.13 -2.31 3.28
CA PHE A 83 4.76 -3.41 4.01
C PHE A 83 6.03 -2.98 4.72
N LEU A 84 6.85 -2.13 4.09
CA LEU A 84 8.01 -1.53 4.74
C LEU A 84 7.61 -0.74 6.00
N ALA A 85 6.51 -0.01 5.95
CA ALA A 85 6.02 0.75 7.10
C ALA A 85 5.58 -0.18 8.25
N TYR A 86 4.90 -1.30 7.97
CA TYR A 86 4.57 -2.31 8.98
C TYR A 86 5.83 -2.95 9.58
N ILE A 87 6.77 -3.39 8.75
CA ILE A 87 8.05 -3.97 9.19
C ILE A 87 8.80 -2.98 10.10
N ALA A 88 8.90 -1.71 9.68
CA ALA A 88 9.60 -0.68 10.43
C ALA A 88 8.99 -0.36 11.79
N VAL A 89 7.67 -0.54 11.94
CA VAL A 89 6.95 -0.34 13.21
C VAL A 89 7.12 -1.56 14.13
N LEU A 90 7.08 -2.76 13.56
CA LEU A 90 7.22 -4.01 14.33
C LEU A 90 8.65 -4.24 14.80
N ASP A 91 9.62 -4.05 13.92
CA ASP A 91 11.05 -4.14 14.23
C ASP A 91 11.89 -3.21 13.33
N SER A 92 12.37 -2.13 13.90
CA SER A 92 13.24 -1.19 13.18
C SER A 92 14.60 -1.79 12.76
N GLY A 93 15.02 -2.89 13.34
CA GLY A 93 16.22 -3.62 12.96
C GLY A 93 16.07 -4.48 11.70
N ALA A 94 14.83 -4.81 11.32
CA ALA A 94 14.52 -5.67 10.18
C ALA A 94 14.30 -4.90 8.85
N ILE A 95 14.56 -3.60 8.81
CA ILE A 95 14.21 -2.73 7.68
C ILE A 95 15.09 -2.97 6.44
N GLU A 96 16.40 -3.20 6.61
CA GLU A 96 17.38 -3.17 5.52
C GLU A 96 17.03 -4.08 4.33
N PRO A 97 16.66 -5.37 4.50
CA PRO A 97 16.29 -6.21 3.37
C PRO A 97 15.00 -5.73 2.68
N ALA A 98 14.01 -5.26 3.46
CA ALA A 98 12.76 -4.73 2.92
C ALA A 98 12.99 -3.43 2.15
N LEU A 99 13.84 -2.54 2.64
CA LEU A 99 14.20 -1.29 1.98
C LEU A 99 14.84 -1.53 0.60
N GLY A 100 15.71 -2.54 0.49
CA GLY A 100 16.28 -2.95 -0.79
C GLY A 100 15.21 -3.35 -1.81
N LEU A 101 14.30 -4.24 -1.43
CA LEU A 101 13.19 -4.68 -2.29
C LEU A 101 12.28 -3.52 -2.73
N VAL A 102 11.95 -2.63 -1.79
CA VAL A 102 11.11 -1.46 -2.08
C VAL A 102 11.81 -0.53 -3.07
N SER A 103 13.08 -0.20 -2.83
CA SER A 103 13.87 0.68 -3.70
C SER A 103 13.97 0.16 -5.14
N GLU A 104 14.08 -1.16 -5.32
CA GLU A 104 14.17 -1.79 -6.64
C GLU A 104 12.83 -1.86 -7.37
N SER A 105 11.70 -1.89 -6.64
CA SER A 105 10.39 -2.18 -7.22
C SER A 105 9.47 -0.97 -7.37
N ILE A 106 9.63 0.07 -6.55
CA ILE A 106 8.70 1.19 -6.49
C ILE A 106 8.59 1.96 -7.81
N ASN A 107 9.66 2.03 -8.59
CA ASN A 107 9.69 2.67 -9.91
C ASN A 107 8.87 1.94 -10.98
N GLN A 108 8.33 0.76 -10.67
CA GLN A 108 7.39 0.06 -11.54
C GLN A 108 5.97 0.63 -11.46
N LEU A 109 5.69 1.45 -10.45
CA LEU A 109 4.44 2.20 -10.32
C LEU A 109 4.57 3.57 -11.00
N ASP A 110 3.47 4.05 -11.57
CA ASP A 110 3.39 5.40 -12.14
C ASP A 110 2.87 6.40 -11.09
N ARG A 111 2.02 5.94 -10.16
CA ARG A 111 1.43 6.78 -9.11
C ARG A 111 1.10 5.97 -7.85
N ILE A 112 1.26 6.61 -6.70
CA ILE A 112 0.74 6.13 -5.42
C ILE A 112 -0.32 7.12 -4.93
N VAL A 113 -1.48 6.60 -4.56
CA VAL A 113 -2.54 7.35 -3.88
C VAL A 113 -2.51 6.96 -2.41
N TYR A 114 -2.03 7.87 -1.56
CA TYR A 114 -1.92 7.66 -0.12
C TYR A 114 -3.19 8.11 0.58
N LEU A 115 -3.75 7.22 1.37
CA LEU A 115 -4.92 7.46 2.23
C LEU A 115 -4.45 7.57 3.70
N PRO A 116 -4.25 8.78 4.23
CA PRO A 116 -3.90 8.96 5.64
C PRO A 116 -5.11 8.70 6.54
N LEU A 117 -4.85 8.33 7.81
CA LEU A 117 -5.87 8.35 8.84
C LEU A 117 -6.37 9.79 9.07
N ALA A 118 -7.67 9.92 9.28
CA ALA A 118 -8.22 11.18 9.76
C ALA A 118 -7.86 11.38 11.25
N ASP A 119 -7.73 12.63 11.68
CA ASP A 119 -7.39 12.96 13.07
C ASP A 119 -8.45 12.48 14.07
N ASP A 120 -9.70 12.35 13.61
CA ASP A 120 -10.88 11.93 14.35
C ASP A 120 -11.30 10.48 14.04
N ASP A 121 -10.37 9.65 13.53
CA ASP A 121 -10.65 8.25 13.23
C ASP A 121 -10.84 7.45 14.54
N GLU A 122 -12.09 7.12 14.84
CA GLU A 122 -12.53 6.33 15.99
C GLU A 122 -12.97 4.91 15.59
N MET A 123 -12.62 4.45 14.38
CA MET A 123 -13.04 3.13 13.91
C MET A 123 -12.49 2.02 14.82
N ASP A 124 -13.39 1.15 15.28
CA ASP A 124 -13.02 -0.06 16.03
C ASP A 124 -12.42 -1.09 15.06
N VAL A 125 -11.13 -1.35 15.22
CA VAL A 125 -10.35 -2.21 14.34
C VAL A 125 -9.42 -3.10 15.16
N GLU A 126 -8.99 -4.21 14.57
CA GLU A 126 -7.90 -5.00 15.12
C GLU A 126 -6.61 -4.18 15.14
N PHE A 127 -5.81 -4.34 16.20
CA PHE A 127 -4.50 -3.69 16.36
C PHE A 127 -4.49 -2.15 16.15
N PRO A 128 -5.34 -1.37 16.86
CA PRO A 128 -5.48 0.06 16.63
C PRO A 128 -4.18 0.84 16.88
N LYS A 129 -3.34 0.39 17.82
CA LYS A 129 -2.03 1.01 18.08
C LYS A 129 -1.06 0.79 16.92
N LEU A 130 -1.02 -0.41 16.36
CA LEU A 130 -0.22 -0.74 15.18
C LEU A 130 -0.69 0.10 14.00
N ARG A 131 -2.00 0.15 13.75
CA ARG A 131 -2.60 0.96 12.69
C ARG A 131 -2.15 2.42 12.74
N LYS A 132 -2.23 3.05 13.91
CA LYS A 132 -1.81 4.44 14.10
C LYS A 132 -0.30 4.63 13.90
N ALA A 133 0.52 3.71 14.42
CA ALA A 133 1.97 3.77 14.26
C ALA A 133 2.39 3.61 12.79
N VAL A 134 1.74 2.71 12.07
CA VAL A 134 1.98 2.50 10.62
C VAL A 134 1.57 3.73 9.82
N ASP A 135 0.43 4.35 10.13
CA ASP A 135 0.04 5.61 9.46
C ASP A 135 1.08 6.71 9.67
N GLY A 136 1.56 6.89 10.90
CA GLY A 136 2.64 7.83 11.19
C GLY A 136 3.92 7.52 10.40
N ARG A 137 4.24 6.24 10.19
CA ARG A 137 5.40 5.83 9.39
C ARG A 137 5.18 6.11 7.89
N LEU A 138 4.00 5.82 7.37
CA LEU A 138 3.62 6.14 5.98
C LEU A 138 3.65 7.65 5.74
N SER A 139 3.10 8.42 6.68
CA SER A 139 3.16 9.89 6.63
C SER A 139 4.61 10.41 6.55
N ALA A 140 5.52 9.88 7.37
CA ALA A 140 6.93 10.25 7.33
C ALA A 140 7.59 9.88 5.99
N ILE A 141 7.23 8.72 5.40
CA ILE A 141 7.77 8.31 4.10
C ILE A 141 7.23 9.21 2.99
N TYR A 142 5.93 9.46 2.93
CA TYR A 142 5.31 10.17 1.82
C TYR A 142 5.46 11.69 1.89
N ARG A 143 5.43 12.29 3.08
CA ARG A 143 5.47 13.75 3.25
C ARG A 143 6.87 14.29 3.53
N GLU A 144 7.70 13.50 4.23
CA GLU A 144 9.04 13.91 4.66
C GLU A 144 10.15 13.17 3.91
N ASP A 145 9.76 12.26 3.00
CA ASP A 145 10.68 11.38 2.24
C ASP A 145 11.64 10.59 3.15
N ALA A 146 11.13 10.12 4.28
CA ALA A 146 11.89 9.22 5.14
C ALA A 146 12.37 8.02 4.32
N PHE A 147 13.67 7.71 4.40
CA PHE A 147 14.40 6.74 3.58
C PHE A 147 14.75 7.19 2.15
N GLY A 148 14.35 8.38 1.69
CA GLY A 148 14.68 8.89 0.36
C GLY A 148 14.03 8.13 -0.80
N LEU A 149 12.97 7.36 -0.54
CA LEU A 149 12.33 6.48 -1.54
C LEU A 149 11.56 7.24 -2.61
N VAL A 150 10.83 8.28 -2.19
CA VAL A 150 9.97 9.05 -3.09
C VAL A 150 10.84 9.88 -4.04
N SER A 151 11.81 10.63 -3.50
CA SER A 151 12.71 11.45 -4.32
C SER A 151 13.60 10.62 -5.24
N ALA A 152 14.11 9.47 -4.77
CA ALA A 152 14.97 8.60 -5.57
C ALA A 152 14.22 7.93 -6.73
N SER A 153 12.96 7.53 -6.54
CA SER A 153 12.15 6.89 -7.58
C SER A 153 11.51 7.89 -8.56
N GLY A 154 11.30 9.14 -8.13
CA GLY A 154 10.54 10.14 -8.88
C GLY A 154 9.07 9.80 -9.04
N ILE A 155 8.53 8.86 -8.24
CA ILE A 155 7.13 8.46 -8.30
C ILE A 155 6.21 9.60 -7.87
N GLU A 156 5.10 9.76 -8.58
CA GLU A 156 4.06 10.70 -8.17
C GLU A 156 3.28 10.14 -6.96
N VAL A 157 3.27 10.91 -5.88
CA VAL A 157 2.47 10.60 -4.69
C VAL A 157 1.35 11.62 -4.56
N VAL A 158 0.11 11.14 -4.49
CA VAL A 158 -1.08 11.96 -4.30
C VAL A 158 -1.71 11.58 -2.98
N GLU A 159 -1.90 12.54 -2.09
CA GLU A 159 -2.64 12.34 -0.84
C GLU A 159 -4.14 12.53 -1.09
N ALA A 160 -4.95 11.53 -0.71
CA ALA A 160 -6.39 11.54 -0.91
C ALA A 160 -7.12 11.45 0.44
N THR A 161 -7.80 12.54 0.79
CA THR A 161 -8.55 12.69 2.04
C THR A 161 -10.05 12.92 1.78
N GLY A 162 -10.84 12.94 2.83
CA GLY A 162 -12.28 13.23 2.75
C GLY A 162 -13.14 12.04 2.37
N SER A 163 -14.28 12.30 1.77
CA SER A 163 -15.23 11.30 1.30
C SER A 163 -14.67 10.44 0.17
N THR A 164 -15.30 9.28 -0.07
CA THR A 164 -14.91 8.41 -1.21
C THR A 164 -14.94 9.17 -2.54
N GLU A 165 -15.90 10.06 -2.75
CA GLU A 165 -16.00 10.87 -3.97
C GLU A 165 -14.84 11.87 -4.11
N GLU A 166 -14.42 12.50 -3.01
CA GLU A 166 -13.26 13.40 -3.00
C GLU A 166 -11.97 12.63 -3.26
N ARG A 167 -11.80 11.46 -2.63
CA ARG A 167 -10.66 10.57 -2.87
C ARG A 167 -10.60 10.08 -4.31
N LEU A 168 -11.73 9.75 -4.95
CA LEU A 168 -11.79 9.38 -6.37
C LEU A 168 -11.28 10.49 -7.27
N ARG A 169 -11.67 11.74 -7.01
CA ARG A 169 -11.16 12.90 -7.79
C ARG A 169 -9.64 13.05 -7.67
N SER A 170 -9.08 12.70 -6.51
CA SER A 170 -7.62 12.75 -6.28
C SER A 170 -6.85 11.69 -7.04
N ILE A 171 -7.46 10.58 -7.45
CA ILE A 171 -6.80 9.57 -8.29
C ILE A 171 -6.44 10.18 -9.66
N GLY A 172 -7.21 11.16 -10.13
CA GLY A 172 -6.85 12.02 -11.26
C GLY A 172 -6.90 11.32 -12.62
N PHE A 173 -8.12 11.17 -13.14
CA PHE A 173 -8.44 10.85 -14.53
C PHE A 173 -9.47 11.84 -15.07
#